data_c8a3e1b59abe6a6c819ea4071ca7b5f8
#
_entry.id   c8a3e1b59abe6a6c819ea4071ca7b5f8
#
_cell.length_a   1.000
_cell.length_b   1.000
_cell.length_c   1.000
_cell.angle_alpha   90.00
_cell.angle_beta   90.00
_cell.angle_gamma   90.00
#
_symmetry.space_group_name_H-M   'P 1'
#
loop_
_entity.id
_entity.type
_entity.pdbx_description
1 polymer ?
#
loop_
_entity_poly.entity_id
_entity_poly.type
_entity_poly.pdbx_seq_one_letter_code
_entity_poly.pdbx_strand_id
1 'polypeptide(L)'
;MELMKLYINITEMYELNSGESSVRMILFDGRCEGECFHGRILPGAVDTQRSEKDGGGTLSARYMLEGWDSENHPCRLFIENSARFGSQETSPAVRTDSPALRWLEEAELEGRLENGDSGPVITISRK
;
A
#
# COMPACT_ATOMS: atom_id res chain seq x y z
N MET A 1 11.24 -4.25 12.39
CA MET A 1 11.68 -2.84 12.39
C MET A 1 10.82 -2.03 11.45
N GLU A 2 10.18 -1.03 11.98
CA GLU A 2 9.31 -0.16 11.20
C GLU A 2 10.14 0.71 10.25
N LEU A 3 9.73 0.76 8.98
CA LEU A 3 10.43 1.53 7.95
C LEU A 3 9.66 2.79 7.56
N MET A 4 8.35 2.68 7.41
CA MET A 4 7.54 3.82 6.98
C MET A 4 6.07 3.59 7.31
N LYS A 5 5.32 4.67 7.39
CA LYS A 5 3.87 4.66 7.54
C LYS A 5 3.22 5.38 6.38
N LEU A 6 2.16 4.77 5.86
CA LEU A 6 1.35 5.35 4.80
C LEU A 6 0.00 5.76 5.40
N TYR A 7 -0.31 7.03 5.25
CA TYR A 7 -1.57 7.61 5.73
C TYR A 7 -2.50 7.73 4.54
N ILE A 8 -3.54 6.92 4.53
CA ILE A 8 -4.40 6.71 3.38
C ILE A 8 -5.63 7.60 3.48
N ASN A 9 -5.93 8.29 2.38
CA ASN A 9 -7.15 9.07 2.24
C ASN A 9 -7.96 8.48 1.08
N ILE A 10 -9.10 7.87 1.39
CA ILE A 10 -9.96 7.26 0.37
C ILE A 10 -10.68 8.37 -0.38
N THR A 11 -10.54 8.38 -1.70
CA THR A 11 -11.10 9.42 -2.56
C THR A 11 -12.33 8.96 -3.32
N GLU A 12 -12.37 7.68 -3.73
CA GLU A 12 -13.44 7.16 -4.56
C GLU A 12 -13.56 5.67 -4.35
N MET A 13 -14.75 5.12 -4.61
CA MET A 13 -14.97 3.69 -4.49
C MET A 13 -15.97 3.24 -5.56
N TYR A 14 -15.63 2.14 -6.26
CA TYR A 14 -16.51 1.52 -7.23
C TYR A 14 -16.69 0.06 -6.87
N GLU A 15 -17.90 -0.44 -7.00
CA GLU A 15 -18.22 -1.81 -6.65
C GLU A 15 -19.04 -2.49 -7.73
N LEU A 16 -18.69 -3.73 -8.03
CA LEU A 16 -19.44 -4.62 -8.91
C LEU A 16 -19.79 -5.87 -8.12
N ASN A 17 -21.07 -6.23 -8.12
CA ASN A 17 -21.52 -7.46 -7.50
C ASN A 17 -22.30 -8.27 -8.54
N SER A 18 -21.80 -9.46 -8.86
CA SER A 18 -22.38 -10.33 -9.89
C SER A 18 -23.32 -11.38 -9.31
N GLY A 19 -23.44 -11.46 -7.97
CA GLY A 19 -24.16 -12.55 -7.31
C GLY A 19 -23.30 -13.76 -7.01
N GLU A 20 -22.26 -13.99 -7.79
CA GLU A 20 -21.30 -15.07 -7.56
C GLU A 20 -20.02 -14.57 -6.91
N SER A 21 -19.65 -13.34 -7.22
CA SER A 21 -18.47 -12.71 -6.65
C SER A 21 -18.66 -11.20 -6.67
N SER A 22 -17.82 -10.48 -5.97
CA SER A 22 -17.80 -9.04 -6.05
C SER A 22 -16.39 -8.50 -6.20
N VAL A 23 -16.30 -7.33 -6.81
CA VAL A 23 -15.04 -6.61 -6.98
C VAL A 23 -15.27 -5.19 -6.50
N ARG A 24 -14.36 -4.70 -5.68
CA ARG A 24 -14.39 -3.33 -5.19
C ARG A 24 -13.07 -2.67 -5.52
N MET A 25 -13.13 -1.48 -6.09
CA MET A 25 -11.94 -0.67 -6.34
C MET A 25 -12.00 0.54 -5.42
N ILE A 26 -11.03 0.64 -4.54
CA ILE A 26 -10.93 1.76 -3.59
C ILE A 26 -9.77 2.63 -4.05
N LEU A 27 -10.09 3.81 -4.57
CA LEU A 27 -9.08 4.77 -4.99
C LEU A 27 -8.68 5.63 -3.82
N PHE A 28 -7.41 5.97 -3.73
CA PHE A 28 -6.93 6.73 -2.60
C PHE A 28 -5.75 7.62 -2.99
N ASP A 29 -5.49 8.60 -2.15
CA ASP A 29 -4.23 9.34 -2.12
C ASP A 29 -3.71 9.33 -0.69
N GLY A 30 -2.73 10.15 -0.39
CA GLY A 30 -2.18 10.19 0.95
C GLY A 30 -0.69 10.48 0.94
N ARG A 31 -0.07 10.22 2.07
CA ARG A 31 1.34 10.52 2.26
C ARG A 31 2.05 9.37 2.95
N CYS A 32 3.36 9.38 2.83
CA CYS A 32 4.24 8.41 3.48
C CYS A 32 5.24 9.15 4.34
N GLU A 33 5.45 8.66 5.55
CA GLU A 33 6.43 9.21 6.47
C GLU A 33 7.32 8.08 7.01
N GLY A 34 8.62 8.30 7.03
CA GLY A 34 9.57 7.35 7.54
C GLY A 34 10.99 7.90 7.44
N GLU A 35 11.93 7.23 8.10
CA GLU A 35 13.32 7.67 8.06
C GLU A 35 13.99 7.40 6.72
N CYS A 36 13.61 6.29 6.07
CA CYS A 36 14.22 5.93 4.78
C CYS A 36 13.57 6.64 3.61
N PHE A 37 12.30 7.04 3.73
CA PHE A 37 11.57 7.70 2.66
C PHE A 37 10.42 8.51 3.22
N HIS A 38 10.18 9.68 2.64
CA HIS A 38 8.96 10.44 2.90
C HIS A 38 8.48 11.08 1.59
N GLY A 39 7.17 11.19 1.45
CA GLY A 39 6.59 11.72 0.22
C GLY A 39 5.09 11.56 0.17
N ARG A 40 4.55 11.61 -1.04
CA ARG A 40 3.12 11.55 -1.29
C ARG A 40 2.78 10.40 -2.22
N ILE A 41 1.56 9.93 -2.11
CA ILE A 41 1.00 8.94 -3.04
C ILE A 41 0.48 9.69 -4.26
N LEU A 42 0.95 9.29 -5.44
CA LEU A 42 0.54 9.90 -6.69
C LEU A 42 -0.88 9.48 -7.08
N PRO A 43 -1.61 10.30 -7.86
CA PRO A 43 -2.93 9.90 -8.36
C PRO A 43 -2.89 8.58 -9.13
N GLY A 44 -3.94 7.79 -8.99
CA GLY A 44 -4.05 6.48 -9.63
C GLY A 44 -3.86 5.31 -8.69
N ALA A 45 -3.60 5.58 -7.42
CA ALA A 45 -3.51 4.52 -6.42
C ALA A 45 -4.86 3.83 -6.23
N VAL A 46 -4.85 2.50 -6.23
CA VAL A 46 -6.08 1.72 -6.12
C VAL A 46 -5.83 0.44 -5.34
N ASP A 47 -6.77 0.14 -4.44
CA ASP A 47 -6.85 -1.14 -3.75
C ASP A 47 -8.00 -1.90 -4.37
N THR A 48 -7.70 -3.04 -5.00
CA THR A 48 -8.70 -3.89 -5.64
C THR A 48 -8.99 -5.06 -4.72
N GLN A 49 -10.24 -5.15 -4.27
CA GLN A 49 -10.70 -6.20 -3.38
C GLN A 49 -11.63 -7.12 -4.14
N ARG A 50 -11.37 -8.42 -4.08
CA ARG A 50 -12.18 -9.44 -4.74
C ARG A 50 -12.70 -10.40 -3.69
N SER A 51 -14.02 -10.58 -3.65
CA SER A 51 -14.63 -11.54 -2.73
C SER A 51 -15.40 -12.59 -3.51
N GLU A 52 -15.29 -13.82 -3.04
CA GLU A 52 -15.94 -14.96 -3.64
C GLU A 52 -17.16 -15.38 -2.83
N LYS A 53 -18.06 -16.16 -3.45
CA LYS A 53 -19.31 -16.60 -2.83
C LYS A 53 -19.09 -17.42 -1.56
N ASP A 54 -17.96 -18.10 -1.46
CA ASP A 54 -17.61 -18.91 -0.28
C ASP A 54 -17.04 -18.11 0.88
N GLY A 55 -16.93 -16.77 0.73
CA GLY A 55 -16.38 -15.89 1.74
C GLY A 55 -14.87 -15.65 1.62
N GLY A 56 -14.21 -16.33 0.69
CA GLY A 56 -12.80 -16.08 0.41
C GLY A 56 -12.61 -14.82 -0.41
N GLY A 57 -11.37 -14.40 -0.55
CA GLY A 57 -11.07 -13.25 -1.37
C GLY A 57 -9.67 -12.72 -1.17
N THR A 58 -9.33 -11.71 -1.95
CA THR A 58 -8.01 -11.10 -1.96
C THR A 58 -8.11 -9.58 -1.98
N LEU A 59 -7.08 -8.95 -1.44
CA LEU A 59 -6.86 -7.50 -1.50
C LEU A 59 -5.54 -7.29 -2.24
N SER A 60 -5.51 -6.33 -3.13
CA SER A 60 -4.29 -5.97 -3.84
C SER A 60 -4.27 -4.47 -4.09
N ALA A 61 -3.36 -3.77 -3.43
CA ALA A 61 -3.19 -2.33 -3.59
C ALA A 61 -1.95 -2.07 -4.43
N ARG A 62 -2.07 -1.17 -5.40
CA ARG A 62 -0.95 -0.74 -6.24
C ARG A 62 -0.89 0.77 -6.24
N TYR A 63 0.26 1.30 -5.92
CA TYR A 63 0.40 2.74 -5.86
C TYR A 63 1.85 3.17 -6.04
N MET A 64 2.01 4.39 -6.57
CA MET A 64 3.32 4.99 -6.75
C MET A 64 3.45 6.18 -5.83
N LEU A 65 4.62 6.31 -5.21
CA LEU A 65 4.93 7.43 -4.34
C LEU A 65 6.05 8.26 -4.94
N GLU A 66 6.02 9.53 -4.66
CA GLU A 66 7.07 10.46 -5.06
C GLU A 66 7.50 11.25 -3.83
N GLY A 67 8.80 11.33 -3.63
CA GLY A 67 9.32 12.04 -2.45
C GLY A 67 10.83 11.99 -2.40
N TRP A 68 11.36 11.79 -1.20
CA TRP A 68 12.81 11.87 -0.96
C TRP A 68 13.28 10.67 -0.15
N ASP A 69 14.46 10.17 -0.51
CA ASP A 69 15.09 9.08 0.23
C ASP A 69 15.87 9.61 1.45
N SER A 70 16.54 8.69 2.16
CA SER A 70 17.30 9.03 3.37
C SER A 70 18.49 9.96 3.11
N GLU A 71 18.93 10.07 1.87
CA GLU A 71 20.00 10.99 1.47
C GLU A 71 19.45 12.28 0.89
N ASN A 72 18.14 12.47 1.04
CA ASN A 72 17.42 13.66 0.58
C ASN A 72 17.46 13.86 -0.94
N HIS A 73 17.56 12.77 -1.70
CA HIS A 73 17.45 12.78 -3.15
C HIS A 73 16.01 12.51 -3.57
N PRO A 74 15.48 13.24 -4.57
CA PRO A 74 14.14 12.96 -5.07
C PRO A 74 14.10 11.58 -5.72
N CYS A 75 13.03 10.84 -5.45
CA CYS A 75 12.87 9.50 -5.98
C CYS A 75 11.43 9.05 -5.97
N ARG A 76 11.16 7.89 -6.58
CA ARG A 76 9.86 7.25 -6.57
C ARG A 76 9.94 5.85 -6.01
N LEU A 77 8.85 5.42 -5.39
CA LEU A 77 8.63 4.05 -4.99
C LEU A 77 7.36 3.55 -5.67
N PHE A 78 7.39 2.32 -6.15
CA PHE A 78 6.18 1.63 -6.58
C PHE A 78 5.96 0.47 -5.61
N ILE A 79 4.76 0.42 -5.02
CA ILE A 79 4.43 -0.61 -4.04
C ILE A 79 3.21 -1.40 -4.52
N GLU A 80 3.35 -2.73 -4.50
CA GLU A 80 2.24 -3.64 -4.66
C GLU A 80 2.09 -4.38 -3.33
N ASN A 81 0.92 -4.26 -2.73
CA ASN A 81 0.67 -4.79 -1.40
C ASN A 81 -0.56 -5.69 -1.45
N SER A 82 -0.41 -6.94 -1.09
CA SER A 82 -1.47 -7.92 -1.20
C SER A 82 -1.74 -8.66 0.10
N ALA A 83 -2.95 -9.16 0.23
CA ALA A 83 -3.38 -9.92 1.39
C ALA A 83 -4.61 -10.75 1.04
N ARG A 84 -4.97 -11.67 1.92
CA ARG A 84 -6.26 -12.36 1.88
C ARG A 84 -7.26 -11.60 2.75
N PHE A 85 -8.54 -11.73 2.43
CA PHE A 85 -9.60 -11.16 3.25
C PHE A 85 -9.47 -11.59 4.71
N GLY A 86 -9.68 -10.64 5.61
CA GLY A 86 -9.63 -10.87 7.04
C GLY A 86 -8.23 -10.79 7.64
N SER A 87 -7.20 -10.69 6.81
CA SER A 87 -5.84 -10.54 7.32
C SER A 87 -5.53 -9.07 7.61
N GLN A 88 -4.92 -8.81 8.75
CA GLN A 88 -4.39 -7.48 9.07
C GLN A 88 -2.96 -7.31 8.59
N GLU A 89 -2.33 -8.39 8.18
CA GLU A 89 -0.97 -8.38 7.65
C GLU A 89 -1.01 -8.48 6.13
N THR A 90 -0.15 -7.72 5.49
CA THR A 90 -0.04 -7.68 4.04
C THR A 90 1.40 -7.95 3.63
N SER A 91 1.61 -8.23 2.34
CA SER A 91 2.93 -8.57 1.80
C SER A 91 3.33 -7.55 0.74
N PRO A 92 3.98 -6.46 1.15
CA PRO A 92 4.39 -5.42 0.20
C PRO A 92 5.60 -5.87 -0.63
N ALA A 93 5.56 -5.53 -1.91
CA ALA A 93 6.70 -5.65 -2.82
C ALA A 93 7.00 -4.25 -3.35
N VAL A 94 8.28 -3.87 -3.34
CA VAL A 94 8.72 -2.51 -3.64
C VAL A 94 9.62 -2.50 -4.87
N ARG A 95 9.46 -1.47 -5.70
CA ARG A 95 10.41 -1.11 -6.74
C ARG A 95 10.73 0.37 -6.60
N THR A 96 11.97 0.75 -6.92
CA THR A 96 12.41 2.13 -6.74
C THR A 96 13.48 2.51 -7.74
N ASP A 97 13.57 3.80 -8.02
CA ASP A 97 14.67 4.38 -8.81
C ASP A 97 15.77 4.97 -7.91
N SER A 98 15.64 4.83 -6.59
CA SER A 98 16.64 5.32 -5.65
C SER A 98 17.72 4.26 -5.38
N PRO A 99 18.99 4.56 -5.64
CA PRO A 99 20.07 3.64 -5.25
C PRO A 99 20.12 3.40 -3.73
N ALA A 100 19.80 4.42 -2.94
CA ALA A 100 19.82 4.32 -1.47
C ALA A 100 18.71 3.39 -0.94
N LEU A 101 17.64 3.19 -1.71
CA LEU A 101 16.51 2.36 -1.30
C LEU A 101 16.42 1.04 -2.04
N ARG A 102 17.38 0.74 -2.91
CA ARG A 102 17.34 -0.47 -3.72
C ARG A 102 17.21 -1.75 -2.88
N TRP A 103 17.75 -1.72 -1.68
CA TRP A 103 17.67 -2.86 -0.77
C TRP A 103 16.22 -3.25 -0.43
N LEU A 104 15.27 -2.31 -0.54
CA LEU A 104 13.85 -2.60 -0.32
C LEU A 104 13.29 -3.59 -1.32
N GLU A 105 13.86 -3.66 -2.53
CA GLU A 105 13.37 -4.56 -3.57
C GLU A 105 13.62 -6.03 -3.23
N GLU A 106 14.64 -6.30 -2.42
CA GLU A 106 15.00 -7.66 -2.03
C GLU A 106 14.65 -8.00 -0.59
N ALA A 107 14.29 -7.01 0.21
CA ALA A 107 13.99 -7.21 1.62
C ALA A 107 12.67 -7.95 1.81
N GLU A 108 12.59 -8.76 2.85
CA GLU A 108 11.32 -9.33 3.29
C GLU A 108 10.57 -8.28 4.10
N LEU A 109 9.44 -7.86 3.57
CA LEU A 109 8.64 -6.80 4.16
C LEU A 109 7.29 -7.31 4.60
N GLU A 110 6.75 -6.70 5.62
CA GLU A 110 5.36 -6.91 6.02
C GLU A 110 4.67 -5.57 6.18
N GLY A 111 3.38 -5.56 5.88
CA GLY A 111 2.53 -4.41 6.11
C GLY A 111 1.49 -4.75 7.16
N ARG A 112 1.16 -3.78 7.98
CA ARG A 112 0.11 -3.91 8.99
C ARG A 112 -0.88 -2.78 8.80
N LEU A 113 -2.15 -3.14 8.66
CA LEU A 113 -3.23 -2.17 8.48
C LEU A 113 -3.86 -1.85 9.83
N GLU A 114 -3.98 -0.57 10.12
CA GLU A 114 -4.65 -0.08 11.32
C GLU A 114 -5.61 1.05 10.94
N ASN A 115 -6.61 1.28 11.78
CA ASN A 115 -7.50 2.43 11.60
C ASN A 115 -6.93 3.61 12.35
N GLY A 116 -6.62 4.67 11.61
CA GLY A 116 -6.17 5.93 12.21
C GLY A 116 -7.31 6.91 12.39
N ASP A 117 -7.00 8.07 12.95
CA ASP A 117 -8.01 9.11 13.22
C ASP A 117 -8.63 9.67 11.95
N SER A 118 -7.88 9.71 10.87
CA SER A 118 -8.31 10.32 9.59
C SER A 118 -8.41 9.30 8.46
N GLY A 119 -8.34 8.01 8.76
CA GLY A 119 -8.42 6.95 7.77
C GLY A 119 -7.44 5.83 8.02
N PRO A 120 -7.33 4.87 7.11
CA PRO A 120 -6.42 3.74 7.27
C PRO A 120 -4.95 4.18 7.33
N VAL A 121 -4.17 3.48 8.13
CA VAL A 121 -2.73 3.67 8.21
C VAL A 121 -2.07 2.31 7.98
N ILE A 122 -1.11 2.27 7.07
CA ILE A 122 -0.35 1.06 6.79
C ILE A 122 1.08 1.27 7.27
N THR A 123 1.53 0.40 8.16
CA THR A 123 2.91 0.40 8.62
C THR A 123 3.66 -0.68 7.88
N ILE A 124 4.72 -0.29 7.16
CA ILE A 124 5.59 -1.24 6.47
C ILE A 124 6.84 -1.44 7.31
N SER A 125 7.13 -2.68 7.61
CA SER A 125 8.24 -3.08 8.45
C SER A 125 9.08 -4.14 7.76
N ARG A 126 10.34 -4.20 8.12
CA ARG A 126 11.23 -5.27 7.69
C ARG A 126 11.09 -6.43 8.66
N LYS A 127 10.91 -7.62 8.10
CA LYS A 127 10.85 -8.84 8.90
C LYS A 127 12.20 -9.21 9.51
#